data_f4c264a1d4f68548af5e037026965322
#
_entry.id   f4c264a1d4f68548af5e037026965322
#
_cell.length_a   1.000
_cell.length_b   1.000
_cell.length_c   1.000
_cell.angle_alpha   90.00
_cell.angle_beta   90.00
_cell.angle_gamma   90.00
#
_symmetry.space_group_name_H-M   'P 1'
#
loop_
_entity.id
_entity.type
_entity.pdbx_description
1 polymer ?
#
loop_
_entity_poly.entity_id
_entity_poly.type
_entity_poly.pdbx_seq_one_letter_code
_entity_poly.pdbx_strand_id
1 'polypeptide(L)'
;IEAVLRNFWFTIYEGKLEVNVNDVVNITKNTIADLMEEYFEGIEDNTRKAGYYNPRPYFDAVRFANTSSKYRLIEDKLPLLGHVCFYVFKCKGAVDKIAYMRAPQMLVYSQKNKTNYGMYGVFYCDSEEGNDLLRNMENPAHTEWKATNWRSRGRQNGMGRQVLRELDEFINECLNKVFSLKDKIALDIKGLEDFLYIPTSFDDDELEMEDMPESVE
;
A
#
# COMPACT_ATOMS: atom_id res chain seq x y z
N ILE A 1 -2.87 -26.13 4.40
CA ILE A 1 -3.64 -24.97 4.86
C ILE A 1 -2.89 -23.70 4.55
N GLU A 2 -1.69 -23.46 5.09
CA GLU A 2 -0.92 -22.22 4.89
C GLU A 2 -0.76 -21.80 3.41
N ALA A 3 -0.46 -22.74 2.52
CA ALA A 3 -0.31 -22.44 1.09
C ALA A 3 -1.62 -21.92 0.47
N VAL A 4 -2.76 -22.46 0.89
CA VAL A 4 -4.08 -21.99 0.46
C VAL A 4 -4.34 -20.58 1.01
N LEU A 5 -4.12 -20.38 2.30
CA LEU A 5 -4.28 -19.07 2.92
C LEU A 5 -3.37 -18.01 2.30
N ARG A 6 -2.10 -18.34 2.00
CA ARG A 6 -1.16 -17.38 1.37
C ARG A 6 -1.58 -16.92 -0.02
N ASN A 7 -2.17 -17.81 -0.81
CA ASN A 7 -2.41 -17.51 -2.22
C ASN A 7 -3.87 -17.15 -2.54
N PHE A 8 -4.83 -17.65 -1.76
CA PHE A 8 -6.25 -17.58 -2.10
C PHE A 8 -7.11 -16.88 -1.04
N TRP A 9 -6.51 -16.28 -0.01
CA TRP A 9 -7.24 -15.68 1.10
C TRP A 9 -8.29 -14.65 0.63
N PHE A 10 -7.97 -13.85 -0.37
CA PHE A 10 -8.88 -12.80 -0.83
C PHE A 10 -10.10 -13.39 -1.54
N THR A 11 -9.88 -14.38 -2.42
CA THR A 11 -10.96 -15.10 -3.10
C THR A 11 -11.88 -15.80 -2.12
N ILE A 12 -11.30 -16.39 -1.05
CA ILE A 12 -12.05 -17.08 0.01
C ILE A 12 -12.83 -16.08 0.85
N TYR A 13 -12.21 -14.95 1.24
CA TYR A 13 -12.85 -13.90 2.00
C TYR A 13 -14.06 -13.29 1.27
N GLU A 14 -13.96 -13.15 -0.05
CA GLU A 14 -15.07 -12.73 -0.90
C GLU A 14 -16.18 -13.81 -1.06
N GLY A 15 -15.94 -15.00 -0.57
CA GLY A 15 -16.89 -16.12 -0.69
C GLY A 15 -16.96 -16.74 -2.10
N LYS A 16 -15.95 -16.48 -2.93
CA LYS A 16 -15.88 -17.01 -4.31
C LYS A 16 -15.16 -18.35 -4.39
N LEU A 17 -14.49 -18.77 -3.31
CA LEU A 17 -13.79 -20.04 -3.19
C LEU A 17 -13.98 -20.60 -1.77
N GLU A 18 -14.27 -21.88 -1.71
CA GLU A 18 -14.23 -22.67 -0.48
C GLU A 18 -13.28 -23.85 -0.68
N VAL A 19 -12.48 -24.15 0.32
CA VAL A 19 -11.48 -25.22 0.25
C VAL A 19 -11.66 -26.17 1.42
N ASN A 20 -11.89 -27.45 1.10
CA ASN A 20 -11.90 -28.53 2.07
C ASN A 20 -10.52 -29.22 2.08
N VAL A 21 -9.90 -29.32 3.24
CA VAL A 21 -8.60 -29.98 3.38
C VAL A 21 -8.81 -31.29 4.15
N ASN A 22 -8.80 -32.39 3.40
CA ASN A 22 -8.89 -33.77 3.92
C ASN A 22 -10.09 -34.00 4.86
N ASP A 23 -11.23 -33.36 4.64
CA ASP A 23 -12.43 -33.39 5.47
C ASP A 23 -12.21 -33.00 6.96
N VAL A 24 -11.08 -32.37 7.26
CA VAL A 24 -10.70 -31.92 8.62
C VAL A 24 -10.88 -30.42 8.77
N VAL A 25 -10.44 -29.63 7.78
CA VAL A 25 -10.51 -28.18 7.84
C VAL A 25 -11.25 -27.63 6.63
N ASN A 26 -12.32 -26.87 6.88
CA ASN A 26 -13.02 -26.11 5.85
C ASN A 26 -12.58 -24.65 5.91
N ILE A 27 -11.94 -24.20 4.86
CA ILE A 27 -11.50 -22.81 4.67
C ILE A 27 -12.57 -22.08 3.87
N THR A 28 -13.37 -21.28 4.54
CA THR A 28 -14.50 -20.56 3.97
C THR A 28 -14.45 -19.09 4.40
N LYS A 29 -15.34 -18.27 3.84
CA LYS A 29 -15.51 -16.86 4.27
C LYS A 29 -15.70 -16.73 5.80
N ASN A 30 -16.35 -17.68 6.43
CA ASN A 30 -16.68 -17.63 7.86
C ASN A 30 -15.52 -18.08 8.76
N THR A 31 -14.65 -18.95 8.27
CA THR A 31 -13.55 -19.54 9.05
C THR A 31 -12.19 -18.90 8.78
N ILE A 32 -12.05 -18.18 7.66
CA ILE A 32 -10.76 -17.66 7.23
C ILE A 32 -10.13 -16.69 8.23
N ALA A 33 -10.93 -15.91 8.96
CA ALA A 33 -10.41 -14.93 9.92
C ALA A 33 -9.70 -15.61 11.08
N ASP A 34 -10.31 -16.66 11.63
CA ASP A 34 -9.75 -17.43 12.74
C ASP A 34 -8.51 -18.21 12.29
N LEU A 35 -8.54 -18.77 11.08
CA LEU A 35 -7.39 -19.45 10.49
C LEU A 35 -6.22 -18.50 10.19
N MET A 36 -6.50 -17.26 9.76
CA MET A 36 -5.45 -16.24 9.60
C MET A 36 -4.80 -15.89 10.92
N GLU A 37 -5.57 -15.87 12.01
CA GLU A 37 -5.05 -15.65 13.35
C GLU A 37 -4.21 -16.83 13.81
N GLU A 38 -4.75 -18.04 13.72
CA GLU A 38 -4.08 -19.28 14.15
C GLU A 38 -2.73 -19.51 13.44
N TYR A 39 -2.70 -19.32 12.11
CA TYR A 39 -1.53 -19.69 11.29
C TYR A 39 -0.50 -18.58 11.10
N PHE A 40 -0.88 -17.30 11.27
CA PHE A 40 -0.02 -16.17 10.93
C PHE A 40 0.13 -15.11 12.03
N GLU A 41 -0.42 -15.33 13.23
CA GLU A 41 -0.17 -14.43 14.35
C GLU A 41 1.31 -14.48 14.77
N GLY A 42 1.90 -13.32 15.01
CA GLY A 42 3.30 -13.21 15.46
C GLY A 42 4.35 -13.60 14.42
N ILE A 43 3.95 -14.01 13.22
CA ILE A 43 4.90 -14.33 12.14
C ILE A 43 5.37 -13.05 11.47
N GLU A 44 6.68 -12.78 11.54
CA GLU A 44 7.28 -11.70 10.79
C GLU A 44 7.28 -12.01 9.29
N ASP A 45 6.96 -10.97 8.49
CA ASP A 45 7.02 -11.06 7.03
C ASP A 45 8.48 -11.07 6.56
N ASN A 46 9.06 -12.27 6.49
CA ASN A 46 10.48 -12.46 6.17
C ASN A 46 10.72 -12.39 4.66
N THR A 47 11.23 -11.24 4.20
CA THR A 47 11.54 -10.97 2.79
C THR A 47 12.70 -11.78 2.20
N ARG A 48 13.51 -12.47 3.03
CA ARG A 48 14.72 -13.16 2.55
C ARG A 48 14.45 -14.54 1.97
N LYS A 49 13.30 -15.13 2.26
CA LYS A 49 12.91 -16.42 1.69
C LYS A 49 11.81 -16.18 0.66
N ALA A 50 12.11 -16.42 -0.60
CA ALA A 50 11.09 -16.48 -1.64
C ALA A 50 9.96 -17.43 -1.23
N GLY A 51 8.71 -16.93 -1.20
CA GLY A 51 7.53 -17.70 -0.77
C GLY A 51 7.12 -17.51 0.70
N TYR A 52 7.89 -16.81 1.52
CA TYR A 52 7.51 -16.46 2.89
C TYR A 52 6.86 -15.08 2.96
N TYR A 53 5.69 -15.00 2.42
CA TYR A 53 4.77 -13.88 2.53
C TYR A 53 3.81 -14.15 3.68
N ASN A 54 3.73 -13.23 4.64
CA ASN A 54 2.68 -13.26 5.66
C ASN A 54 1.42 -12.59 5.10
N PRO A 55 0.33 -13.31 4.85
CA PRO A 55 -0.88 -12.74 4.26
C PRO A 55 -1.69 -11.90 5.27
N ARG A 56 -1.50 -12.08 6.57
CA ARG A 56 -2.36 -11.47 7.60
C ARG A 56 -2.47 -9.95 7.52
N PRO A 57 -1.38 -9.15 7.46
CA PRO A 57 -1.54 -7.70 7.41
C PRO A 57 -2.25 -7.21 6.14
N TYR A 58 -2.16 -7.94 5.05
CA TYR A 58 -2.88 -7.63 3.81
C TYR A 58 -4.35 -8.04 3.90
N PHE A 59 -4.63 -9.17 4.54
CA PHE A 59 -5.98 -9.59 4.86
C PHE A 59 -6.68 -8.57 5.76
N ASP A 60 -6.00 -8.07 6.79
CA ASP A 60 -6.51 -7.03 7.68
C ASP A 60 -6.76 -5.72 6.95
N ALA A 61 -5.91 -5.34 5.98
CA ALA A 61 -6.12 -4.16 5.14
C ALA A 61 -7.46 -4.22 4.39
N VAL A 62 -7.81 -5.39 3.87
CA VAL A 62 -9.07 -5.62 3.14
C VAL A 62 -10.25 -5.77 4.11
N ARG A 63 -10.10 -6.62 5.13
CA ARG A 63 -11.17 -6.92 6.11
C ARG A 63 -11.66 -5.68 6.84
N PHE A 64 -10.76 -4.81 7.23
CA PHE A 64 -11.06 -3.60 8.00
C PHE A 64 -11.11 -2.33 7.16
N ALA A 65 -11.19 -2.45 5.85
CA ALA A 65 -11.23 -1.31 4.95
C ALA A 65 -12.24 -0.25 5.42
N ASN A 66 -11.78 1.00 5.55
CA ASN A 66 -12.58 2.16 5.98
C ASN A 66 -13.22 2.08 7.37
N THR A 67 -12.89 1.09 8.21
CA THR A 67 -13.43 0.99 9.57
C THR A 67 -12.79 1.98 10.54
N SER A 68 -11.57 2.41 10.26
CA SER A 68 -10.85 3.40 11.07
C SER A 68 -9.82 4.17 10.23
N SER A 69 -9.16 5.17 10.82
CA SER A 69 -8.09 5.94 10.15
C SER A 69 -6.86 5.11 9.78
N LYS A 70 -6.70 3.91 10.38
CA LYS A 70 -5.61 2.98 10.08
C LYS A 70 -5.83 2.22 8.77
N TYR A 71 -7.08 2.01 8.37
CA TYR A 71 -7.45 1.20 7.22
C TYR A 71 -8.16 2.06 6.18
N ARG A 72 -7.65 2.07 4.96
CA ARG A 72 -8.20 2.86 3.87
C ARG A 72 -8.41 1.99 2.64
N LEU A 73 -9.50 2.23 1.95
CA LEU A 73 -9.77 1.76 0.60
C LEU A 73 -9.88 2.98 -0.30
N ILE A 74 -9.17 2.95 -1.42
CA ILE A 74 -9.27 3.92 -2.50
C ILE A 74 -9.61 3.14 -3.76
N GLU A 75 -10.67 3.55 -4.42
CA GLU A 75 -11.12 2.98 -5.68
C GLU A 75 -11.06 4.06 -6.76
N ASP A 76 -10.69 3.66 -7.96
CA ASP A 76 -10.65 4.57 -9.11
C ASP A 76 -10.90 3.80 -10.41
N LYS A 77 -11.18 4.55 -11.48
CA LYS A 77 -11.31 4.01 -12.82
C LYS A 77 -10.22 4.58 -13.71
N LEU A 78 -9.20 3.78 -13.95
CA LEU A 78 -8.05 4.18 -14.74
C LEU A 78 -8.28 3.97 -16.25
N PRO A 79 -7.64 4.78 -17.11
CA PRO A 79 -7.82 4.70 -18.57
C PRO A 79 -7.50 3.34 -19.18
N LEU A 80 -6.44 2.68 -18.74
CA LEU A 80 -6.00 1.38 -19.26
C LEU A 80 -6.46 0.22 -18.38
N LEU A 81 -6.27 0.33 -17.05
CA LEU A 81 -6.56 -0.74 -16.11
C LEU A 81 -8.05 -0.84 -15.75
N GLY A 82 -8.88 0.16 -16.09
CA GLY A 82 -10.28 0.17 -15.69
C GLY A 82 -10.43 0.30 -14.18
N HIS A 83 -11.39 -0.41 -13.58
CA HIS A 83 -11.65 -0.34 -12.15
C HIS A 83 -10.52 -1.00 -11.36
N VAL A 84 -9.99 -0.25 -10.40
CA VAL A 84 -8.89 -0.69 -9.51
C VAL A 84 -9.18 -0.31 -8.07
N CYS A 85 -8.69 -1.13 -7.15
CA CYS A 85 -8.81 -0.92 -5.71
C CYS A 85 -7.41 -0.91 -5.09
N PHE A 86 -7.19 0.00 -4.15
CA PHE A 86 -5.98 0.02 -3.32
C PHE A 86 -6.36 0.09 -1.84
N TYR A 87 -6.09 -0.99 -1.14
CA TYR A 87 -6.30 -1.10 0.31
C TYR A 87 -5.00 -0.76 1.03
N VAL A 88 -5.08 0.00 2.11
CA VAL A 88 -3.92 0.39 2.92
C VAL A 88 -4.20 0.12 4.39
N PHE A 89 -3.28 -0.56 5.03
CA PHE A 89 -3.19 -0.70 6.49
C PHE A 89 -1.97 0.05 7.00
N LYS A 90 -2.20 1.13 7.77
CA LYS A 90 -1.13 1.90 8.45
C LYS A 90 -0.64 1.13 9.67
N CYS A 91 0.61 0.66 9.63
CA CYS A 91 1.24 -0.12 10.69
C CYS A 91 2.60 0.49 11.04
N LYS A 92 2.64 1.30 12.10
CA LYS A 92 3.87 2.00 12.53
C LYS A 92 4.99 0.99 12.78
N GLY A 93 6.14 1.25 12.16
CA GLY A 93 7.32 0.39 12.26
C GLY A 93 7.38 -0.76 11.25
N ALA A 94 6.32 -0.99 10.49
CA ALA A 94 6.34 -1.97 9.40
C ALA A 94 7.21 -1.48 8.25
N VAL A 95 7.78 -2.43 7.52
CA VAL A 95 8.40 -2.16 6.22
C VAL A 95 7.29 -2.03 5.19
N ASP A 96 7.28 -0.93 4.43
CA ASP A 96 6.28 -0.68 3.41
C ASP A 96 6.30 -1.77 2.35
N LYS A 97 5.18 -2.48 2.20
CA LYS A 97 5.02 -3.55 1.22
C LYS A 97 3.64 -3.50 0.58
N ILE A 98 3.61 -3.83 -0.70
CA ILE A 98 2.38 -3.89 -1.48
C ILE A 98 2.25 -5.29 -2.07
N ALA A 99 1.10 -5.93 -1.85
CA ALA A 99 0.69 -7.13 -2.54
C ALA A 99 -0.07 -6.74 -3.82
N TYR A 100 0.34 -7.30 -4.94
CA TYR A 100 -0.26 -7.07 -6.24
C TYR A 100 -1.11 -8.26 -6.62
N MET A 101 -2.38 -8.01 -6.83
CA MET A 101 -3.39 -9.03 -7.10
C MET A 101 -4.16 -8.71 -8.37
N ARG A 102 -4.63 -9.73 -9.03
CA ARG A 102 -5.56 -9.66 -10.17
C ARG A 102 -6.66 -10.72 -10.07
N ALA A 103 -7.67 -10.62 -10.91
CA ALA A 103 -8.71 -11.63 -10.97
C ALA A 103 -8.13 -13.04 -11.21
N PRO A 104 -8.63 -14.05 -10.47
CA PRO A 104 -9.73 -14.06 -9.50
C PRO A 104 -9.30 -13.76 -8.04
N GLN A 105 -8.66 -12.65 -7.77
CA GLN A 105 -8.12 -12.24 -6.45
C GLN A 105 -6.96 -13.13 -5.96
N MET A 106 -6.10 -13.51 -6.90
CA MET A 106 -4.87 -14.24 -6.60
C MET A 106 -3.70 -13.28 -6.42
N LEU A 107 -2.85 -13.60 -5.45
CA LEU A 107 -1.55 -12.94 -5.31
C LEU A 107 -0.66 -13.28 -6.51
N VAL A 108 -0.17 -12.26 -7.20
CA VAL A 108 0.88 -12.42 -8.22
C VAL A 108 2.24 -12.27 -7.55
N TYR A 109 2.47 -11.14 -6.85
CA TYR A 109 3.69 -10.92 -6.07
C TYR A 109 3.45 -9.90 -4.97
N SER A 110 4.38 -9.83 -4.01
CA SER A 110 4.48 -8.72 -3.08
C SER A 110 5.84 -8.06 -3.22
N GLN A 111 5.87 -6.74 -3.12
CA GLN A 111 7.07 -5.95 -3.29
C GLN A 111 7.21 -4.90 -2.20
N LYS A 112 8.46 -4.69 -1.75
CA LYS A 112 8.81 -3.58 -0.87
C LYS A 112 8.63 -2.26 -1.61
N ASN A 113 7.91 -1.32 -1.02
CA ASN A 113 7.87 0.05 -1.51
C ASN A 113 9.05 0.86 -0.94
N LYS A 114 9.51 1.86 -1.70
CA LYS A 114 10.65 2.71 -1.31
C LYS A 114 10.27 3.82 -0.32
N THR A 115 9.00 3.88 0.07
CA THR A 115 8.52 4.81 1.09
C THR A 115 8.86 4.30 2.50
N ASN A 116 8.67 5.15 3.50
CA ASN A 116 8.89 4.80 4.91
C ASN A 116 7.70 5.27 5.75
N TYR A 117 6.49 4.92 5.28
CA TYR A 117 5.25 5.30 5.95
C TYR A 117 4.86 4.34 7.08
N GLY A 118 5.39 3.11 7.08
CA GLY A 118 4.92 2.03 7.94
C GLY A 118 3.55 1.52 7.49
N MET A 119 3.49 0.74 6.39
CA MET A 119 2.22 0.28 5.84
C MET A 119 2.30 -1.05 5.11
N TYR A 120 1.14 -1.70 5.02
CA TYR A 120 0.85 -2.78 4.08
C TYR A 120 -0.22 -2.32 3.09
N GLY A 121 0.01 -2.56 1.80
CA GLY A 121 -0.91 -2.22 0.73
C GLY A 121 -1.38 -3.45 -0.04
N VAL A 122 -2.60 -3.43 -0.57
CA VAL A 122 -3.12 -4.42 -1.50
C VAL A 122 -3.64 -3.70 -2.73
N PHE A 123 -3.00 -3.89 -3.86
CA PHE A 123 -3.51 -3.48 -5.15
C PHE A 123 -4.31 -4.62 -5.77
N TYR A 124 -5.49 -4.32 -6.27
CA TYR A 124 -6.35 -5.25 -6.98
C TYR A 124 -6.97 -4.59 -8.21
N CYS A 125 -6.85 -5.25 -9.36
CA CYS A 125 -7.54 -4.86 -10.59
C CYS A 125 -8.79 -5.73 -10.76
N ASP A 126 -9.95 -5.09 -10.87
CA ASP A 126 -11.26 -5.76 -10.96
C ASP A 126 -11.80 -5.78 -12.39
N SER A 127 -11.32 -4.94 -13.29
CA SER A 127 -11.80 -4.90 -14.68
C SER A 127 -11.23 -6.05 -15.51
N GLU A 128 -12.02 -6.58 -16.44
CA GLU A 128 -11.61 -7.65 -17.35
C GLU A 128 -10.47 -7.19 -18.27
N GLU A 129 -10.64 -6.01 -18.87
CA GLU A 129 -9.64 -5.42 -19.77
C GLU A 129 -8.30 -5.19 -19.07
N GLY A 130 -8.33 -4.62 -17.86
CA GLY A 130 -7.13 -4.39 -17.06
C GLY A 130 -6.45 -5.69 -16.68
N ASN A 131 -7.22 -6.72 -16.31
CA ASN A 131 -6.67 -8.05 -16.02
C ASN A 131 -6.01 -8.69 -17.24
N ASP A 132 -6.56 -8.50 -18.43
CA ASP A 132 -5.93 -9.01 -19.67
C ASP A 132 -4.62 -8.29 -19.97
N LEU A 133 -4.55 -6.97 -19.74
CA LEU A 133 -3.29 -6.23 -19.86
C LEU A 133 -2.23 -6.72 -18.86
N LEU A 134 -2.62 -6.92 -17.61
CA LEU A 134 -1.71 -7.42 -16.56
C LEU A 134 -1.22 -8.85 -16.88
N ARG A 135 -2.10 -9.75 -17.32
CA ARG A 135 -1.72 -11.11 -17.75
C ARG A 135 -0.72 -11.13 -18.91
N ASN A 136 -0.84 -10.16 -19.84
CA ASN A 136 0.11 -10.05 -20.96
C ASN A 136 1.53 -9.66 -20.51
N MET A 137 1.68 -9.08 -19.32
CA MET A 137 2.98 -8.71 -18.73
C MET A 137 3.49 -9.72 -17.71
N GLU A 138 2.69 -10.74 -17.39
CA GLU A 138 3.03 -11.75 -16.40
C GLU A 138 4.04 -12.75 -16.95
N ASN A 139 5.04 -13.10 -16.14
CA ASN A 139 5.99 -14.13 -16.50
C ASN A 139 5.34 -15.54 -16.44
N PRO A 140 5.96 -16.58 -17.02
CA PRO A 140 5.40 -17.95 -16.97
C PRO A 140 5.22 -18.52 -15.55
N ALA A 141 5.97 -18.00 -14.58
CA ALA A 141 5.87 -18.43 -13.18
C ALA A 141 4.79 -17.66 -12.40
N HIS A 142 4.11 -16.71 -13.02
CA HIS A 142 3.06 -15.87 -12.42
C HIS A 142 3.51 -15.13 -11.15
N THR A 143 4.75 -14.62 -11.14
CA THR A 143 5.38 -14.00 -9.96
C THR A 143 5.79 -12.55 -10.16
N GLU A 144 5.53 -11.95 -11.32
CA GLU A 144 5.87 -10.56 -11.60
C GLU A 144 5.17 -10.02 -12.84
N TRP A 145 4.97 -8.70 -12.87
CA TRP A 145 4.59 -7.97 -14.08
C TRP A 145 5.78 -7.16 -14.59
N LYS A 146 6.18 -7.44 -15.82
CA LYS A 146 7.24 -6.69 -16.50
C LYS A 146 6.82 -6.30 -17.91
N ALA A 147 7.12 -5.07 -18.29
CA ALA A 147 6.86 -4.61 -19.66
C ALA A 147 7.59 -5.43 -20.73
N THR A 148 8.73 -6.04 -20.38
CA THR A 148 9.52 -6.92 -21.26
C THR A 148 8.84 -8.27 -21.51
N ASN A 149 7.90 -8.68 -20.66
CA ASN A 149 7.15 -9.93 -20.81
C ASN A 149 5.93 -9.77 -21.72
N TRP A 150 5.67 -8.58 -22.25
CA TRP A 150 4.50 -8.27 -23.06
C TRP A 150 4.36 -9.25 -24.24
N ARG A 151 3.26 -10.03 -24.26
CA ARG A 151 3.04 -11.13 -25.20
C ARG A 151 2.28 -10.74 -26.46
N SER A 152 1.72 -9.54 -26.52
CA SER A 152 0.92 -9.12 -27.69
C SER A 152 1.81 -8.98 -28.92
N ARG A 153 1.45 -9.69 -29.99
CA ARG A 153 2.06 -9.53 -31.32
C ARG A 153 1.38 -8.38 -32.05
N GLY A 154 2.11 -7.29 -32.31
CA GLY A 154 1.60 -6.17 -33.11
C GLY A 154 2.05 -4.79 -32.66
N ARG A 155 1.42 -3.74 -33.21
CA ARG A 155 1.76 -2.31 -33.08
C ARG A 155 1.72 -1.68 -31.67
N GLN A 156 1.60 -2.48 -30.62
CA GLN A 156 1.52 -1.99 -29.24
C GLN A 156 2.90 -1.93 -28.55
N ASN A 157 3.94 -1.54 -29.29
CA ASN A 157 5.25 -1.29 -28.70
C ASN A 157 5.14 -0.19 -27.62
N GLY A 158 5.39 -0.59 -26.37
CA GLY A 158 5.34 0.33 -25.21
C GLY A 158 4.09 0.25 -24.36
N MET A 159 3.03 -0.50 -24.75
CA MET A 159 1.81 -0.63 -23.95
C MET A 159 2.11 -1.14 -22.53
N GLY A 160 2.94 -2.18 -22.38
CA GLY A 160 3.31 -2.68 -21.05
C GLY A 160 3.96 -1.63 -20.16
N ARG A 161 4.76 -0.72 -20.72
CA ARG A 161 5.34 0.41 -19.96
C ARG A 161 4.29 1.45 -19.58
N GLN A 162 3.30 1.67 -20.44
CA GLN A 162 2.21 2.61 -20.13
C GLN A 162 1.33 2.07 -19.00
N VAL A 163 0.98 0.79 -19.04
CA VAL A 163 0.20 0.12 -18.00
C VAL A 163 0.92 0.15 -16.66
N LEU A 164 2.21 -0.18 -16.61
CA LEU A 164 2.98 -0.13 -15.36
C LEU A 164 3.12 1.30 -14.83
N ARG A 165 3.29 2.28 -15.70
CA ARG A 165 3.34 3.69 -15.30
C ARG A 165 2.01 4.15 -14.71
N GLU A 166 0.89 3.83 -15.34
CA GLU A 166 -0.44 4.14 -14.83
C GLU A 166 -0.69 3.51 -13.45
N LEU A 167 -0.27 2.26 -13.27
CA LEU A 167 -0.31 1.56 -11.99
C LEU A 167 0.52 2.27 -10.92
N ASP A 168 1.77 2.63 -11.25
CA ASP A 168 2.68 3.29 -10.32
C ASP A 168 2.18 4.70 -9.95
N GLU A 169 1.66 5.46 -10.92
CA GLU A 169 1.07 6.79 -10.72
C GLU A 169 -0.14 6.68 -9.78
N PHE A 170 -1.06 5.74 -10.02
CA PHE A 170 -2.22 5.51 -9.16
C PHE A 170 -1.82 5.18 -7.71
N ILE A 171 -0.88 4.25 -7.52
CA ILE A 171 -0.40 3.89 -6.18
C ILE A 171 0.22 5.09 -5.46
N ASN A 172 1.06 5.86 -6.16
CA ASN A 172 1.69 7.06 -5.60
C ASN A 172 0.67 8.13 -5.21
N GLU A 173 -0.35 8.36 -6.04
CA GLU A 173 -1.46 9.25 -5.71
C GLU A 173 -2.24 8.79 -4.49
N CYS A 174 -2.56 7.49 -4.40
CA CYS A 174 -3.23 6.90 -3.25
C CYS A 174 -2.40 7.08 -1.97
N LEU A 175 -1.11 6.81 -2.03
CA LEU A 175 -0.21 7.00 -0.89
C LEU A 175 -0.13 8.46 -0.47
N ASN A 176 -0.07 9.39 -1.42
CA ASN A 176 -0.10 10.82 -1.13
C ASN A 176 -1.42 11.27 -0.48
N LYS A 177 -2.56 10.70 -0.89
CA LYS A 177 -3.89 10.97 -0.28
C LYS A 177 -3.98 10.41 1.15
N VAL A 178 -3.43 9.20 1.37
CA VAL A 178 -3.50 8.51 2.67
C VAL A 178 -2.51 9.08 3.68
N PHE A 179 -1.29 9.43 3.23
CA PHE A 179 -0.21 9.97 4.03
C PHE A 179 0.02 11.43 3.65
N SER A 180 -0.93 12.30 4.02
CA SER A 180 -0.81 13.75 3.77
C SER A 180 0.48 14.32 4.39
N LEU A 181 0.95 15.46 3.87
CA LEU A 181 2.16 16.15 4.35
C LEU A 181 2.19 16.38 5.87
N LYS A 182 1.02 16.52 6.51
CA LYS A 182 0.91 16.62 7.97
C LYS A 182 1.39 15.38 8.71
N ASP A 183 1.15 14.18 8.14
CA ASP A 183 1.63 12.92 8.72
C ASP A 183 3.14 12.71 8.44
N LYS A 184 3.69 13.38 7.42
CA LYS A 184 5.13 13.31 7.08
C LYS A 184 6.00 14.19 7.97
N ILE A 185 5.44 15.27 8.54
CA ILE A 185 6.17 16.24 9.39
C ILE A 185 6.26 15.77 10.84
N ALA A 186 5.45 14.82 11.26
CA ALA A 186 5.54 14.21 12.59
C ALA A 186 6.64 13.10 12.65
N LEU A 187 7.82 13.39 12.12
CA LEU A 187 9.05 12.73 12.55
C LEU A 187 9.41 13.36 13.89
N ASP A 188 8.97 12.71 14.97
CA ASP A 188 9.45 12.99 16.32
C ASP A 188 10.93 12.59 16.40
N ILE A 189 11.79 13.48 15.94
CA ILE A 189 13.22 13.33 16.10
C ILE A 189 13.52 13.77 17.54
N LYS A 190 13.43 12.83 18.47
CA LYS A 190 13.83 13.06 19.85
C LYS A 190 15.25 13.65 19.86
N GLY A 191 15.38 14.86 20.45
CA GLY A 191 16.62 15.59 20.54
C GLY A 191 16.82 16.68 19.49
N LEU A 192 15.90 16.89 18.55
CA LEU A 192 15.97 18.02 17.62
C LEU A 192 15.66 19.35 18.33
N GLU A 193 14.87 19.30 19.39
CA GLU A 193 14.51 20.44 20.25
C GLU A 193 15.79 21.07 20.86
N ASP A 194 16.80 20.28 21.15
CA ASP A 194 18.08 20.75 21.72
C ASP A 194 18.95 21.49 20.69
N PHE A 195 18.68 21.34 19.40
CA PHE A 195 19.46 21.93 18.30
C PHE A 195 18.75 23.07 17.57
N LEU A 196 17.43 23.18 17.69
CA LEU A 196 16.67 24.24 17.07
C LEU A 196 16.22 25.25 18.10
N TYR A 197 17.02 26.34 18.27
CA TYR A 197 16.55 27.51 18.99
C TYR A 197 15.47 28.20 18.15
N ILE A 198 14.21 28.03 18.53
CA ILE A 198 13.10 28.81 18.00
C ILE A 198 12.89 29.96 18.97
N PRO A 199 13.18 31.22 18.60
CA PRO A 199 12.86 32.37 19.45
C PRO A 199 11.35 32.42 19.64
N THR A 200 10.89 32.27 20.88
CA THR A 200 9.47 32.16 21.24
C THR A 200 8.75 33.49 21.48
N SER A 201 9.41 34.63 21.26
CA SER A 201 8.73 35.91 21.32
C SER A 201 9.45 36.96 20.47
N PHE A 202 8.73 37.57 19.55
CA PHE A 202 8.94 38.98 19.25
C PHE A 202 8.19 39.70 20.38
N ASP A 203 8.92 40.12 21.42
CA ASP A 203 8.42 41.13 22.33
C ASP A 203 8.35 42.40 21.50
N ASP A 204 7.14 42.89 21.29
CA ASP A 204 6.85 44.27 20.85
C ASP A 204 7.21 45.21 22.00
N ASP A 205 8.49 45.40 22.26
CA ASP A 205 8.96 46.47 23.13
C ASP A 205 9.26 47.72 22.28
N GLU A 206 8.32 48.63 22.36
CA GLU A 206 8.38 50.08 22.30
C GLU A 206 9.66 50.68 21.70
N LEU A 207 9.57 51.14 20.46
CA LEU A 207 10.44 52.18 19.95
C LEU A 207 10.08 53.52 20.65
N GLU A 208 10.70 53.77 21.78
CA GLU A 208 10.82 55.15 22.32
C GLU A 208 11.58 55.98 21.29
N MET A 209 10.91 56.94 20.68
CA MET A 209 11.52 57.99 19.87
C MET A 209 12.28 58.92 20.81
N GLU A 210 13.61 58.81 20.84
CA GLU A 210 14.48 59.83 21.39
C GLU A 210 14.40 61.10 20.52
N ASP A 211 14.00 62.18 21.14
CA ASP A 211 13.98 63.54 20.63
C ASP A 211 15.37 63.97 20.15
N MET A 212 15.48 64.35 18.89
CA MET A 212 16.66 65.03 18.35
C MET A 212 16.67 66.47 18.81
N PRO A 213 17.78 66.99 19.36
CA PRO A 213 17.89 68.37 19.70
C PRO A 213 17.95 69.29 18.47
N GLU A 214 17.18 70.36 18.49
CA GLU A 214 17.23 71.48 17.56
C GLU A 214 18.64 72.04 17.47
N SER A 215 19.18 72.14 16.23
CA SER A 215 20.38 72.89 15.96
C SER A 215 20.01 74.38 15.79
N VAL A 216 20.59 75.22 16.65
CA VAL A 216 20.59 76.68 16.60
C VAL A 216 21.68 77.15 15.60
N GLU A 217 21.30 78.13 14.79
CA GLU A 217 22.04 79.01 13.83
C GLU A 217 22.50 78.38 12.50
#